data_f26e4c3657db3ad5fb1918939a700fce
#
_entry.id   f26e4c3657db3ad5fb1918939a700fce
#
_cell.length_a   1.000
_cell.length_b   1.000
_cell.length_c   1.000
_cell.angle_alpha   90.00
_cell.angle_beta   90.00
_cell.angle_gamma   90.00
#
_symmetry.space_group_name_H-M   'P 1'
#
loop_
_entity.id
_entity.type
_entity.pdbx_description
1 polymer ?
#
loop_
_entity_poly.entity_id
_entity_poly.type
_entity_poly.pdbx_seq_one_letter_code
_entity_poly.pdbx_strand_id
1 'polypeptide(L)'
;SSRRYKFIKCDINNKKLKNIFFKYKPIAIFNLAAETHVDRSIDNPKDFIQSNILGVYNLLECFKKYSKKFTSKLIHVSTDEVYGDILDGRTSENYPYKPSSPYAASKAASDHLVSSYVRTYNIPAIITNCSNNYGPKQHPEKLIPKLIYNILNNKSLPIYGKGKNSREWIYVKDHCEALFKIFKRGKLGNFYNIGSNKNLTNIEVCKKLLNCTKKIIKIGPEVKINYVKDRPGHDVRYALNSNKIKKQLNWKAETNFKEGIKLTFNWYKKNLGYYKTIHKNDILKRLGNK
;
A
#
# COMPACT_ATOMS: atom_id res chain seq x y z
N SER A 1 -20.04 -6.55 -16.49
CA SER A 1 -18.89 -5.66 -16.73
C SER A 1 -19.39 -4.30 -17.20
N SER A 2 -18.88 -3.21 -16.63
CA SER A 2 -19.26 -1.85 -17.06
C SER A 2 -18.66 -1.54 -18.43
N ARG A 3 -19.43 -0.95 -19.36
CA ARG A 3 -18.91 -0.42 -20.65
C ARG A 3 -17.81 0.63 -20.44
N ARG A 4 -17.70 1.22 -19.22
CA ARG A 4 -16.71 2.23 -18.84
C ARG A 4 -15.41 1.64 -18.29
N TYR A 5 -15.31 0.30 -18.16
CA TYR A 5 -14.13 -0.38 -17.63
C TYR A 5 -13.55 -1.34 -18.66
N LYS A 6 -12.25 -1.25 -18.89
CA LYS A 6 -11.50 -2.16 -19.73
C LYS A 6 -10.25 -2.63 -19.00
N PHE A 7 -10.11 -3.95 -18.84
CA PHE A 7 -8.90 -4.57 -18.32
C PHE A 7 -7.93 -4.88 -19.47
N ILE A 8 -6.66 -4.47 -19.29
CA ILE A 8 -5.57 -4.79 -20.21
C ILE A 8 -4.45 -5.40 -19.38
N LYS A 9 -4.16 -6.69 -19.57
CA LYS A 9 -3.02 -7.33 -18.94
C LYS A 9 -1.74 -6.86 -19.62
N CYS A 10 -0.94 -6.04 -18.92
CA CYS A 10 0.32 -5.50 -19.41
C CYS A 10 1.27 -5.31 -18.23
N ASP A 11 2.49 -5.79 -18.36
CA ASP A 11 3.56 -5.51 -17.40
C ASP A 11 4.00 -4.04 -17.57
N ILE A 12 4.28 -3.37 -16.46
CA ILE A 12 4.75 -1.97 -16.45
C ILE A 12 6.10 -1.82 -17.18
N ASN A 13 6.91 -2.89 -17.25
CA ASN A 13 8.16 -2.93 -18.01
C ASN A 13 7.95 -3.10 -19.53
N ASN A 14 6.73 -3.42 -19.98
CA ASN A 14 6.50 -3.74 -21.38
C ASN A 14 6.49 -2.47 -22.25
N LYS A 15 7.22 -2.50 -23.36
CA LYS A 15 7.25 -1.42 -24.37
C LYS A 15 5.86 -1.08 -24.94
N LYS A 16 4.90 -2.01 -24.89
CA LYS A 16 3.50 -1.79 -25.30
C LYS A 16 2.75 -0.76 -24.43
N LEU A 17 3.26 -0.43 -23.23
CA LEU A 17 2.65 0.56 -22.32
C LEU A 17 2.44 1.91 -23.02
N LYS A 18 3.42 2.36 -23.81
CA LYS A 18 3.31 3.58 -24.64
C LYS A 18 2.09 3.53 -25.55
N ASN A 19 1.88 2.42 -26.26
CA ASN A 19 0.76 2.28 -27.20
C ASN A 19 -0.60 2.34 -26.48
N ILE A 20 -0.67 1.81 -25.24
CA ILE A 20 -1.87 1.90 -24.41
C ILE A 20 -2.20 3.38 -24.11
N PHE A 21 -1.22 4.18 -23.71
CA PHE A 21 -1.42 5.61 -23.42
C PHE A 21 -1.92 6.36 -24.67
N PHE A 22 -1.26 6.19 -25.80
CA PHE A 22 -1.64 6.89 -27.04
C PHE A 22 -3.01 6.43 -27.58
N LYS A 23 -3.37 5.15 -27.38
CA LYS A 23 -4.67 4.61 -27.80
C LYS A 23 -5.83 5.12 -26.94
N TYR A 24 -5.67 5.14 -25.61
CA TYR A 24 -6.78 5.45 -24.69
C TYR A 24 -6.81 6.88 -24.18
N LYS A 25 -5.74 7.64 -24.41
CA LYS A 25 -5.59 9.05 -24.07
C LYS A 25 -6.07 9.40 -22.64
N PRO A 26 -5.52 8.73 -21.59
CA PRO A 26 -5.96 8.98 -20.22
C PRO A 26 -5.63 10.41 -19.77
N ILE A 27 -6.58 11.05 -19.08
CA ILE A 27 -6.39 12.34 -18.41
C ILE A 27 -5.68 12.20 -17.05
N ALA A 28 -5.63 10.99 -16.51
CA ALA A 28 -4.93 10.65 -15.28
C ALA A 28 -4.34 9.25 -15.35
N ILE A 29 -3.16 9.08 -14.78
CA ILE A 29 -2.51 7.80 -14.59
C ILE A 29 -2.23 7.65 -13.09
N PHE A 30 -2.84 6.64 -12.45
CA PHE A 30 -2.52 6.27 -11.07
C PHE A 30 -1.57 5.07 -11.11
N ASN A 31 -0.30 5.30 -10.80
CA ASN A 31 0.67 4.21 -10.73
C ASN A 31 0.61 3.52 -9.37
N LEU A 32 -0.11 2.40 -9.31
CA LEU A 32 -0.17 1.50 -8.18
C LEU A 32 0.57 0.17 -8.44
N ALA A 33 1.16 0.02 -9.64
CA ALA A 33 1.92 -1.17 -9.99
C ALA A 33 3.22 -1.22 -9.18
N ALA A 34 3.36 -2.25 -8.36
CA ALA A 34 4.56 -2.48 -7.55
C ALA A 34 4.59 -3.90 -6.97
N GLU A 35 5.77 -4.44 -6.74
CA GLU A 35 5.99 -5.48 -5.73
C GLU A 35 5.94 -4.83 -4.34
N THR A 36 5.16 -5.42 -3.39
CA THR A 36 4.81 -4.73 -2.13
C THR A 36 4.99 -5.57 -0.87
N HIS A 37 5.45 -6.81 -0.96
CA HIS A 37 5.59 -7.68 0.21
C HIS A 37 7.02 -7.63 0.74
N VAL A 38 7.23 -6.96 1.89
CA VAL A 38 8.57 -6.77 2.46
C VAL A 38 9.32 -8.09 2.63
N ASP A 39 8.66 -9.13 3.17
CA ASP A 39 9.31 -10.43 3.39
C ASP A 39 9.79 -11.06 2.07
N ARG A 40 9.04 -10.91 0.97
CA ARG A 40 9.51 -11.32 -0.37
C ARG A 40 10.72 -10.52 -0.82
N SER A 41 10.79 -9.23 -0.47
CA SER A 41 11.94 -8.40 -0.84
C SER A 41 13.23 -8.81 -0.12
N ILE A 42 13.10 -9.40 1.07
CA ILE A 42 14.23 -9.98 1.82
C ILE A 42 14.70 -11.27 1.15
N ASP A 43 13.76 -12.11 0.72
CA ASP A 43 14.07 -13.40 0.06
C ASP A 43 14.57 -13.21 -1.38
N ASN A 44 13.98 -12.29 -2.15
CA ASN A 44 14.33 -12.01 -3.55
C ASN A 44 14.16 -10.52 -3.90
N PRO A 45 15.17 -9.68 -3.70
CA PRO A 45 15.08 -8.25 -3.99
C PRO A 45 15.03 -7.93 -5.50
N LYS A 46 15.45 -8.85 -6.39
CA LYS A 46 15.52 -8.64 -7.83
C LYS A 46 14.16 -8.22 -8.44
N ASP A 47 13.08 -8.88 -8.04
CA ASP A 47 11.75 -8.60 -8.56
C ASP A 47 11.27 -7.19 -8.18
N PHE A 48 11.70 -6.69 -7.01
CA PHE A 48 11.42 -5.34 -6.54
C PHE A 48 12.19 -4.27 -7.34
N ILE A 49 13.44 -4.53 -7.67
CA ILE A 49 14.24 -3.65 -8.54
C ILE A 49 13.59 -3.60 -9.93
N GLN A 50 13.26 -4.77 -10.48
CA GLN A 50 12.68 -4.88 -11.82
C GLN A 50 11.31 -4.17 -11.89
N SER A 51 10.42 -4.41 -10.93
CA SER A 51 9.07 -3.83 -10.93
C SER A 51 9.06 -2.37 -10.47
N ASN A 52 9.66 -2.07 -9.31
CA ASN A 52 9.50 -0.77 -8.68
C ASN A 52 10.45 0.30 -9.20
N ILE A 53 11.62 -0.08 -9.75
CA ILE A 53 12.59 0.88 -10.30
C ILE A 53 12.52 0.90 -11.83
N LEU A 54 12.84 -0.22 -12.49
CA LEU A 54 12.88 -0.28 -13.95
C LEU A 54 11.49 -0.13 -14.57
N GLY A 55 10.44 -0.70 -13.93
CA GLY A 55 9.06 -0.50 -14.35
C GLY A 55 8.63 0.95 -14.25
N VAL A 56 8.99 1.65 -13.17
CA VAL A 56 8.69 3.09 -13.02
C VAL A 56 9.49 3.91 -14.02
N TYR A 57 10.75 3.60 -14.29
CA TYR A 57 11.53 4.24 -15.35
C TYR A 57 10.83 4.10 -16.72
N ASN A 58 10.41 2.89 -17.10
CA ASN A 58 9.67 2.67 -18.36
C ASN A 58 8.37 3.47 -18.41
N LEU A 59 7.61 3.49 -17.30
CA LEU A 59 6.40 4.31 -17.18
C LEU A 59 6.70 5.79 -17.42
N LEU A 60 7.75 6.33 -16.78
CA LEU A 60 8.15 7.73 -16.90
C LEU A 60 8.57 8.09 -18.33
N GLU A 61 9.33 7.23 -19.01
CA GLU A 61 9.70 7.43 -20.42
C GLU A 61 8.47 7.43 -21.34
N CYS A 62 7.50 6.54 -21.07
CA CYS A 62 6.25 6.54 -21.82
C CYS A 62 5.42 7.81 -21.52
N PHE A 63 5.31 8.18 -20.25
CA PHE A 63 4.52 9.34 -19.82
C PHE A 63 5.14 10.67 -20.28
N LYS A 64 6.45 10.81 -20.24
CA LYS A 64 7.18 11.99 -20.77
C LYS A 64 6.84 12.26 -22.24
N LYS A 65 6.79 11.22 -23.06
CA LYS A 65 6.41 11.34 -24.48
C LYS A 65 4.93 11.65 -24.64
N TYR A 66 4.09 11.06 -23.79
CA TYR A 66 2.65 11.22 -23.85
C TYR A 66 2.21 12.61 -23.38
N SER A 67 2.71 13.10 -22.25
CA SER A 67 2.32 14.38 -21.64
C SER A 67 2.74 15.61 -22.46
N LYS A 68 3.69 15.47 -23.40
CA LYS A 68 4.00 16.52 -24.40
C LYS A 68 2.89 16.73 -25.44
N LYS A 69 2.01 15.74 -25.63
CA LYS A 69 0.95 15.78 -26.66
C LYS A 69 -0.44 15.87 -26.07
N PHE A 70 -0.62 15.43 -24.83
CA PHE A 70 -1.94 15.33 -24.19
C PHE A 70 -1.89 15.81 -22.75
N THR A 71 -2.88 16.59 -22.35
CA THR A 71 -3.05 16.99 -20.94
C THR A 71 -3.38 15.78 -20.09
N SER A 72 -2.49 15.45 -19.14
CA SER A 72 -2.65 14.31 -18.23
C SER A 72 -1.86 14.55 -16.95
N LYS A 73 -2.20 13.85 -15.85
CA LYS A 73 -1.44 13.87 -14.60
C LYS A 73 -1.03 12.45 -14.21
N LEU A 74 0.19 12.30 -13.70
CA LEU A 74 0.69 11.06 -13.10
C LEU A 74 0.61 11.19 -11.57
N ILE A 75 -0.11 10.28 -10.92
CA ILE A 75 -0.13 10.12 -9.46
C ILE A 75 0.67 8.86 -9.14
N HIS A 76 1.87 9.04 -8.61
CA HIS A 76 2.72 7.93 -8.19
C HIS A 76 2.43 7.57 -6.74
N VAL A 77 2.01 6.32 -6.50
CA VAL A 77 1.68 5.84 -5.16
C VAL A 77 2.89 5.15 -4.55
N SER A 78 3.42 5.74 -3.49
CA SER A 78 4.53 5.25 -2.68
C SER A 78 4.06 4.82 -1.28
N THR A 79 4.94 4.77 -0.31
CA THR A 79 4.72 4.20 1.02
C THR A 79 5.39 5.05 2.11
N ASP A 80 4.89 4.98 3.33
CA ASP A 80 5.51 5.55 4.53
C ASP A 80 6.84 4.86 4.90
N GLU A 81 7.06 3.63 4.42
CA GLU A 81 8.27 2.87 4.70
C GLU A 81 9.56 3.50 4.14
N VAL A 82 9.43 4.43 3.16
CA VAL A 82 10.58 5.18 2.63
C VAL A 82 11.27 6.07 3.67
N TYR A 83 10.53 6.48 4.70
CA TYR A 83 11.07 7.32 5.79
C TYR A 83 11.86 6.53 6.84
N GLY A 84 11.72 5.19 6.87
CA GLY A 84 12.31 4.32 7.88
C GLY A 84 11.64 4.44 9.25
N ASP A 85 12.35 4.05 10.30
CA ASP A 85 11.85 4.09 11.68
C ASP A 85 11.64 5.53 12.18
N ILE A 86 10.44 5.79 12.68
CA ILE A 86 10.03 7.06 13.31
C ILE A 86 9.69 6.80 14.76
N LEU A 87 10.71 6.77 15.60
CA LEU A 87 10.57 6.40 17.01
C LEU A 87 9.76 7.42 17.79
N ASP A 88 9.87 8.71 17.43
CA ASP A 88 9.12 9.80 18.04
C ASP A 88 8.51 10.73 16.98
N GLY A 89 7.46 11.44 17.35
CA GLY A 89 6.76 12.38 16.47
C GLY A 89 6.11 11.74 15.24
N ARG A 90 6.04 12.51 14.15
CA ARG A 90 5.46 12.12 12.83
C ARG A 90 6.23 12.79 11.71
N THR A 91 6.47 12.09 10.60
CA THR A 91 7.19 12.60 9.44
C THR A 91 6.32 13.46 8.55
N SER A 92 6.82 14.64 8.19
CA SER A 92 6.28 15.43 7.08
C SER A 92 6.89 15.00 5.75
N GLU A 93 6.38 15.56 4.65
CA GLU A 93 6.85 15.27 3.29
C GLU A 93 8.28 15.74 3.00
N ASN A 94 8.86 16.57 3.88
CA ASN A 94 10.25 17.05 3.77
C ASN A 94 11.24 16.21 4.59
N TYR A 95 10.77 15.17 5.28
CA TYR A 95 11.64 14.31 6.08
C TYR A 95 12.54 13.48 5.16
N PRO A 96 13.83 13.31 5.48
CA PRO A 96 14.76 12.53 4.66
C PRO A 96 14.35 11.04 4.61
N TYR A 97 14.50 10.43 3.45
CA TYR A 97 14.28 9.00 3.27
C TYR A 97 15.41 8.19 3.92
N LYS A 98 15.05 7.17 4.71
CA LYS A 98 15.95 6.23 5.40
C LYS A 98 15.40 4.81 5.33
N PRO A 99 15.19 4.25 4.11
CA PRO A 99 14.55 2.95 3.94
C PRO A 99 15.41 1.83 4.54
N SER A 100 14.79 0.90 5.27
CA SER A 100 15.43 -0.21 5.98
C SER A 100 15.22 -1.58 5.33
N SER A 101 14.43 -1.68 4.29
CA SER A 101 14.22 -2.94 3.55
C SER A 101 14.44 -2.77 2.05
N PRO A 102 14.74 -3.85 1.28
CA PRO A 102 14.85 -3.78 -0.17
C PRO A 102 13.57 -3.24 -0.84
N TYR A 103 12.39 -3.58 -0.32
CA TYR A 103 11.12 -2.99 -0.76
C TYR A 103 11.11 -1.48 -0.56
N ALA A 104 11.35 -1.01 0.67
CA ALA A 104 11.34 0.42 0.98
C ALA A 104 12.39 1.19 0.16
N ALA A 105 13.59 0.62 -0.01
CA ALA A 105 14.65 1.18 -0.85
C ALA A 105 14.22 1.28 -2.32
N SER A 106 13.56 0.26 -2.87
CA SER A 106 13.07 0.30 -4.25
C SER A 106 11.98 1.36 -4.46
N LYS A 107 11.12 1.58 -3.45
CA LYS A 107 10.11 2.65 -3.48
C LYS A 107 10.73 4.03 -3.34
N ALA A 108 11.71 4.21 -2.46
CA ALA A 108 12.47 5.46 -2.33
C ALA A 108 13.19 5.81 -3.64
N ALA A 109 13.82 4.84 -4.29
CA ALA A 109 14.45 5.03 -5.60
C ALA A 109 13.45 5.48 -6.68
N SER A 110 12.26 4.87 -6.71
CA SER A 110 11.22 5.28 -7.65
C SER A 110 10.68 6.69 -7.39
N ASP A 111 10.54 7.09 -6.13
CA ASP A 111 10.12 8.44 -5.75
C ASP A 111 11.15 9.49 -6.22
N HIS A 112 12.45 9.20 -6.04
CA HIS A 112 13.53 10.05 -6.54
C HIS A 112 13.54 10.13 -8.07
N LEU A 113 13.28 9.01 -8.78
CA LEU A 113 13.12 9.03 -10.25
C LEU A 113 11.97 9.94 -10.67
N VAL A 114 10.78 9.77 -10.09
CA VAL A 114 9.62 10.63 -10.41
C VAL A 114 9.93 12.10 -10.14
N SER A 115 10.54 12.41 -8.99
CA SER A 115 10.91 13.78 -8.61
C SER A 115 11.92 14.39 -9.57
N SER A 116 12.95 13.61 -9.98
CA SER A 116 13.95 14.08 -10.96
C SER A 116 13.33 14.35 -12.33
N TYR A 117 12.39 13.49 -12.78
CA TYR A 117 11.67 13.71 -14.04
C TYR A 117 10.76 14.93 -14.01
N VAL A 118 10.11 15.22 -12.89
CA VAL A 118 9.37 16.48 -12.69
C VAL A 118 10.32 17.66 -12.88
N ARG A 119 11.45 17.65 -12.18
CA ARG A 119 12.41 18.77 -12.19
C ARG A 119 13.09 18.95 -13.54
N THR A 120 13.51 17.84 -14.17
CA THR A 120 14.32 17.89 -15.42
C THR A 120 13.47 18.04 -16.67
N TYR A 121 12.30 17.38 -16.70
CA TYR A 121 11.49 17.29 -17.93
C TYR A 121 10.11 17.96 -17.78
N ASN A 122 9.82 18.58 -16.64
CA ASN A 122 8.54 19.23 -16.33
C ASN A 122 7.32 18.32 -16.52
N ILE A 123 7.46 17.00 -16.25
CA ILE A 123 6.32 16.11 -16.34
C ILE A 123 5.29 16.44 -15.24
N PRO A 124 3.98 16.42 -15.54
CA PRO A 124 2.93 16.73 -14.59
C PRO A 124 2.65 15.54 -13.64
N ALA A 125 3.52 15.33 -12.65
CA ALA A 125 3.42 14.24 -11.69
C ALA A 125 3.31 14.73 -10.24
N ILE A 126 2.69 13.89 -9.40
CA ILE A 126 2.54 14.06 -7.94
C ILE A 126 2.90 12.73 -7.27
N ILE A 127 3.63 12.78 -6.16
CA ILE A 127 4.01 11.61 -5.36
C ILE A 127 3.14 11.55 -4.10
N THR A 128 2.72 10.34 -3.72
CA THR A 128 1.96 10.14 -2.49
C THR A 128 2.59 9.04 -1.64
N ASN A 129 2.83 9.32 -0.35
CA ASN A 129 3.33 8.34 0.60
C ASN A 129 2.16 7.95 1.53
N CYS A 130 1.70 6.71 1.43
CA CYS A 130 0.55 6.25 2.21
C CYS A 130 0.97 5.34 3.36
N SER A 131 0.21 5.41 4.46
CA SER A 131 0.29 4.46 5.56
C SER A 131 -0.31 3.10 5.19
N ASN A 132 -0.22 2.11 6.10
CA ASN A 132 -0.69 0.76 5.86
C ASN A 132 -2.18 0.72 5.52
N ASN A 133 -2.49 0.37 4.29
CA ASN A 133 -3.87 0.20 3.82
C ASN A 133 -4.47 -1.10 4.34
N TYR A 134 -5.77 -1.09 4.63
CA TYR A 134 -6.56 -2.29 4.87
C TYR A 134 -7.97 -2.13 4.32
N GLY A 135 -8.62 -3.25 4.00
CA GLY A 135 -9.97 -3.21 3.44
C GLY A 135 -10.32 -4.42 2.59
N PRO A 136 -11.49 -4.37 1.92
CA PRO A 136 -11.91 -5.37 0.95
C PRO A 136 -10.88 -5.61 -0.15
N LYS A 137 -10.76 -6.87 -0.61
CA LYS A 137 -9.90 -7.31 -1.72
C LYS A 137 -8.39 -7.16 -1.48
N GLN A 138 -7.94 -6.82 -0.27
CA GLN A 138 -6.51 -6.83 0.02
C GLN A 138 -5.95 -8.25 -0.07
N HIS A 139 -4.75 -8.41 -0.66
CA HIS A 139 -4.13 -9.72 -0.81
C HIS A 139 -3.85 -10.37 0.54
N PRO A 140 -4.19 -11.67 0.75
CA PRO A 140 -4.12 -12.33 2.06
C PRO A 140 -2.70 -12.65 2.56
N GLU A 141 -1.66 -12.28 1.83
CA GLU A 141 -0.30 -12.22 2.37
C GLU A 141 -0.13 -11.11 3.44
N LYS A 142 -0.98 -10.07 3.39
CA LYS A 142 -0.93 -8.95 4.34
C LYS A 142 -1.60 -9.31 5.67
N LEU A 143 -1.16 -8.63 6.76
CA LEU A 143 -1.53 -8.97 8.13
C LEU A 143 -3.04 -9.15 8.33
N ILE A 144 -3.84 -8.12 8.09
CA ILE A 144 -5.28 -8.14 8.41
C ILE A 144 -6.02 -9.23 7.62
N PRO A 145 -5.93 -9.34 6.29
CA PRO A 145 -6.65 -10.40 5.57
C PRO A 145 -6.12 -11.80 5.88
N LYS A 146 -4.83 -11.97 6.25
CA LYS A 146 -4.28 -13.24 6.73
C LYS A 146 -4.89 -13.65 8.07
N LEU A 147 -4.98 -12.72 9.02
CA LEU A 147 -5.63 -12.98 10.30
C LEU A 147 -7.12 -13.33 10.10
N ILE A 148 -7.83 -12.63 9.20
CA ILE A 148 -9.23 -12.94 8.88
C ILE A 148 -9.35 -14.34 8.27
N TYR A 149 -8.48 -14.70 7.32
CA TYR A 149 -8.45 -16.04 6.75
C TYR A 149 -8.27 -17.11 7.83
N ASN A 150 -7.32 -16.90 8.75
CA ASN A 150 -7.05 -17.84 9.83
C ASN A 150 -8.24 -17.98 10.79
N ILE A 151 -8.90 -16.88 11.16
CA ILE A 151 -10.11 -16.90 12.00
C ILE A 151 -11.22 -17.70 11.33
N LEU A 152 -11.47 -17.45 10.03
CA LEU A 152 -12.54 -18.14 9.28
C LEU A 152 -12.25 -19.63 9.05
N ASN A 153 -11.00 -20.06 9.13
CA ASN A 153 -10.56 -21.45 8.96
C ASN A 153 -10.11 -22.12 10.26
N ASN A 154 -10.48 -21.58 11.43
CA ASN A 154 -10.11 -22.11 12.76
C ASN A 154 -8.60 -22.38 12.88
N LYS A 155 -7.75 -21.40 12.56
CA LYS A 155 -6.29 -21.51 12.61
C LYS A 155 -5.69 -20.47 13.57
N SER A 156 -4.48 -20.74 14.07
CA SER A 156 -3.76 -19.80 14.93
C SER A 156 -3.40 -18.49 14.19
N LEU A 157 -3.25 -17.40 14.95
CA LEU A 157 -2.98 -16.06 14.47
C LEU A 157 -1.49 -15.74 14.65
N PRO A 158 -0.66 -15.85 13.60
CA PRO A 158 0.77 -15.60 13.69
C PRO A 158 1.05 -14.10 13.85
N ILE A 159 1.82 -13.74 14.87
CA ILE A 159 2.30 -12.39 15.15
C ILE A 159 3.81 -12.40 15.27
N TYR A 160 4.50 -11.59 14.48
CA TYR A 160 5.96 -11.46 14.50
C TYR A 160 6.47 -10.90 15.83
N GLY A 161 7.53 -11.49 16.37
CA GLY A 161 8.16 -11.11 17.62
C GLY A 161 7.14 -11.06 18.76
N LYS A 162 7.09 -9.94 19.47
CA LYS A 162 6.10 -9.67 20.52
C LYS A 162 4.90 -8.84 20.02
N GLY A 163 4.83 -8.56 18.72
CA GLY A 163 3.78 -7.75 18.09
C GLY A 163 3.81 -6.26 18.46
N LYS A 164 4.92 -5.75 18.96
CA LYS A 164 5.09 -4.36 19.40
C LYS A 164 5.31 -3.37 18.26
N ASN A 165 5.65 -3.84 17.05
CA ASN A 165 5.82 -2.98 15.89
C ASN A 165 4.52 -2.21 15.62
N SER A 166 4.66 -0.89 15.53
CA SER A 166 3.54 0.06 15.41
C SER A 166 3.41 0.56 13.98
N ARG A 167 2.19 0.55 13.47
CA ARG A 167 1.85 1.01 12.12
C ARG A 167 0.68 1.97 12.17
N GLU A 168 0.63 2.86 11.24
CA GLU A 168 -0.54 3.68 10.99
C GLU A 168 -1.44 2.97 9.97
N TRP A 169 -2.73 2.85 10.26
CA TRP A 169 -3.67 2.07 9.47
C TRP A 169 -4.74 2.96 8.85
N ILE A 170 -4.86 2.91 7.52
CA ILE A 170 -5.87 3.66 6.77
C ILE A 170 -6.83 2.71 6.04
N TYR A 171 -8.13 2.99 6.13
CA TYR A 171 -9.12 2.23 5.36
C TYR A 171 -9.00 2.56 3.88
N VAL A 172 -9.03 1.54 3.02
CA VAL A 172 -8.72 1.68 1.58
C VAL A 172 -9.62 2.70 0.86
N LYS A 173 -10.88 2.85 1.26
CA LYS A 173 -11.78 3.85 0.69
C LYS A 173 -11.28 5.27 0.94
N ASP A 174 -10.86 5.57 2.16
CA ASP A 174 -10.31 6.90 2.51
C ASP A 174 -9.05 7.20 1.69
N HIS A 175 -8.17 6.19 1.49
CA HIS A 175 -7.01 6.35 0.61
C HIS A 175 -7.41 6.64 -0.84
N CYS A 176 -8.38 5.90 -1.40
CA CYS A 176 -8.87 6.16 -2.76
C CYS A 176 -9.44 7.57 -2.90
N GLU A 177 -10.18 8.07 -1.90
CA GLU A 177 -10.71 9.44 -1.87
C GLU A 177 -9.59 10.49 -1.81
N ALA A 178 -8.51 10.24 -1.02
CA ALA A 178 -7.32 11.08 -1.01
C ALA A 178 -6.69 11.18 -2.39
N LEU A 179 -6.43 10.03 -3.03
CA LEU A 179 -5.85 10.00 -4.38
C LEU A 179 -6.69 10.76 -5.39
N PHE A 180 -8.01 10.65 -5.31
CA PHE A 180 -8.91 11.37 -6.21
C PHE A 180 -8.91 12.89 -5.94
N LYS A 181 -8.86 13.33 -4.67
CA LYS A 181 -8.70 14.75 -4.32
C LYS A 181 -7.34 15.30 -4.80
N ILE A 182 -6.26 14.53 -4.64
CA ILE A 182 -4.92 14.88 -5.12
C ILE A 182 -4.92 15.01 -6.65
N PHE A 183 -5.52 14.08 -7.38
CA PHE A 183 -5.68 14.22 -8.82
C PHE A 183 -6.38 15.51 -9.22
N LYS A 184 -7.49 15.86 -8.56
CA LYS A 184 -8.26 17.06 -8.88
C LYS A 184 -7.54 18.36 -8.53
N ARG A 185 -6.95 18.46 -7.34
CA ARG A 185 -6.51 19.71 -6.72
C ARG A 185 -5.07 19.72 -6.24
N GLY A 186 -4.36 18.58 -6.29
CA GLY A 186 -2.97 18.47 -5.86
C GLY A 186 -2.04 19.34 -6.73
N LYS A 187 -1.05 19.94 -6.11
CA LYS A 187 -0.02 20.74 -6.80
C LYS A 187 0.99 19.81 -7.45
N LEU A 188 1.25 20.02 -8.75
CA LEU A 188 2.26 19.26 -9.50
C LEU A 188 3.66 19.40 -8.85
N GLY A 189 4.45 18.35 -8.92
CA GLY A 189 5.78 18.28 -8.31
C GLY A 189 5.78 18.11 -6.79
N ASN A 190 4.60 18.07 -6.14
CA ASN A 190 4.53 17.94 -4.69
C ASN A 190 4.44 16.49 -4.24
N PHE A 191 4.80 16.28 -2.96
CA PHE A 191 4.58 15.08 -2.19
C PHE A 191 3.38 15.29 -1.25
N TYR A 192 2.59 14.22 -1.02
CA TYR A 192 1.50 14.22 -0.06
C TYR A 192 1.53 12.95 0.79
N ASN A 193 1.66 13.12 2.11
CA ASN A 193 1.48 12.05 3.07
C ASN A 193 -0.01 11.77 3.28
N ILE A 194 -0.40 10.50 3.19
CA ILE A 194 -1.79 10.05 3.32
C ILE A 194 -1.87 9.04 4.46
N GLY A 195 -2.35 9.47 5.61
CA GLY A 195 -2.47 8.65 6.80
C GLY A 195 -3.71 8.99 7.62
N SER A 196 -4.00 8.14 8.62
CA SER A 196 -5.14 8.29 9.53
C SER A 196 -4.79 9.08 10.80
N ASN A 197 -3.52 9.38 11.01
CA ASN A 197 -2.94 9.93 12.25
C ASN A 197 -3.15 9.05 13.50
N LYS A 198 -3.45 7.76 13.34
CA LYS A 198 -3.64 6.80 14.44
C LYS A 198 -2.78 5.57 14.27
N ASN A 199 -1.85 5.39 15.18
CA ASN A 199 -0.99 4.23 15.24
C ASN A 199 -1.61 3.10 16.08
N LEU A 200 -1.38 1.87 15.65
CA LEU A 200 -1.70 0.66 16.40
C LEU A 200 -0.54 -0.33 16.27
N THR A 201 -0.20 -0.99 17.35
CA THR A 201 0.73 -2.12 17.32
C THR A 201 0.07 -3.33 16.64
N ASN A 202 0.88 -4.23 16.08
CA ASN A 202 0.36 -5.44 15.42
C ASN A 202 -0.49 -6.30 16.38
N ILE A 203 -0.10 -6.34 17.68
CA ILE A 203 -0.88 -7.06 18.68
C ILE A 203 -2.22 -6.37 18.98
N GLU A 204 -2.28 -5.03 18.99
CA GLU A 204 -3.55 -4.31 19.16
C GLU A 204 -4.48 -4.52 17.95
N VAL A 205 -3.94 -4.52 16.73
CA VAL A 205 -4.70 -4.85 15.51
C VAL A 205 -5.33 -6.23 15.64
N CYS A 206 -4.54 -7.24 16.04
CA CYS A 206 -5.01 -8.61 16.22
C CYS A 206 -6.12 -8.69 17.28
N LYS A 207 -5.91 -8.07 18.45
CA LYS A 207 -6.91 -8.04 19.55
C LYS A 207 -8.20 -7.32 19.13
N LYS A 208 -8.09 -6.17 18.43
CA LYS A 208 -9.26 -5.42 17.94
C LYS A 208 -10.04 -6.22 16.88
N LEU A 209 -9.35 -6.94 16.00
CA LEU A 209 -9.97 -7.84 15.03
C LEU A 209 -10.70 -8.99 15.74
N LEU A 210 -10.06 -9.68 16.68
CA LEU A 210 -10.68 -10.74 17.47
C LEU A 210 -11.95 -10.25 18.22
N ASN A 211 -11.85 -9.09 18.87
CA ASN A 211 -13.00 -8.52 19.58
C ASN A 211 -14.16 -8.14 18.64
N CYS A 212 -13.83 -7.71 17.42
CA CYS A 212 -14.86 -7.45 16.41
C CYS A 212 -15.50 -8.75 15.92
N THR A 213 -14.69 -9.77 15.63
CA THR A 213 -15.18 -11.03 15.04
C THR A 213 -15.98 -11.87 16.00
N LYS A 214 -15.62 -11.91 17.30
CA LYS A 214 -16.40 -12.58 18.38
C LYS A 214 -17.85 -12.12 18.46
N LYS A 215 -18.13 -10.88 18.06
CA LYS A 215 -19.49 -10.32 18.01
C LYS A 215 -20.30 -10.72 16.78
N ILE A 216 -19.65 -11.35 15.77
CA ILE A 216 -20.23 -11.64 14.45
C ILE A 216 -20.32 -13.14 14.20
N ILE A 217 -19.36 -13.92 14.72
CA ILE A 217 -19.29 -15.37 14.58
C ILE A 217 -18.80 -16.03 15.87
N LYS A 218 -19.14 -17.30 16.06
CA LYS A 218 -18.50 -18.16 17.05
C LYS A 218 -17.06 -18.44 16.60
N ILE A 219 -16.08 -18.17 17.45
CA ILE A 219 -14.66 -18.40 17.17
C ILE A 219 -14.30 -19.82 17.58
N GLY A 220 -13.61 -20.53 16.69
CA GLY A 220 -13.14 -21.89 16.96
C GLY A 220 -11.99 -21.91 18.00
N PRO A 221 -11.74 -23.05 18.64
CA PRO A 221 -10.78 -23.19 19.76
C PRO A 221 -9.32 -22.99 19.34
N GLU A 222 -8.98 -23.25 18.07
CA GLU A 222 -7.62 -23.11 17.56
C GLU A 222 -7.24 -21.66 17.23
N VAL A 223 -8.20 -20.72 17.26
CA VAL A 223 -7.95 -19.31 17.00
C VAL A 223 -7.31 -18.66 18.22
N LYS A 224 -6.01 -18.87 18.37
CA LYS A 224 -5.17 -18.32 19.44
C LYS A 224 -4.02 -17.51 18.84
N ILE A 225 -3.58 -16.46 19.55
CA ILE A 225 -2.40 -15.68 19.14
C ILE A 225 -1.18 -16.57 19.29
N ASN A 226 -0.40 -16.70 18.21
CA ASN A 226 0.85 -17.44 18.17
C ASN A 226 1.99 -16.49 17.80
N TYR A 227 2.89 -16.27 18.76
CA TYR A 227 4.09 -15.45 18.51
C TYR A 227 5.11 -16.27 17.73
N VAL A 228 5.58 -15.70 16.61
CA VAL A 228 6.54 -16.34 15.71
C VAL A 228 7.81 -15.49 15.63
N LYS A 229 8.94 -16.11 15.23
CA LYS A 229 10.22 -15.40 15.08
C LYS A 229 10.04 -14.14 14.23
N ASP A 230 10.65 -13.03 14.62
CA ASP A 230 10.58 -11.78 13.87
C ASP A 230 11.43 -11.84 12.59
N ARG A 231 11.14 -10.95 11.63
CA ARG A 231 11.92 -10.83 10.40
C ARG A 231 13.13 -9.92 10.59
N PRO A 232 14.21 -10.11 9.82
CA PRO A 232 15.32 -9.17 9.80
C PRO A 232 14.91 -7.76 9.40
N GLY A 233 15.52 -6.74 9.99
CA GLY A 233 15.29 -5.33 9.62
C GLY A 233 13.85 -4.86 9.82
N HIS A 234 13.14 -5.42 10.79
CA HIS A 234 11.74 -5.07 11.02
C HIS A 234 11.61 -3.73 11.76
N ASP A 235 11.30 -2.67 11.04
CA ASP A 235 11.07 -1.34 11.59
C ASP A 235 10.07 -1.35 12.75
N VAL A 236 10.38 -0.60 13.79
CA VAL A 236 9.60 -0.53 15.02
C VAL A 236 8.33 0.30 14.82
N ARG A 237 8.43 1.45 14.14
CA ARG A 237 7.30 2.37 14.03
C ARG A 237 7.32 3.21 12.76
N TYR A 238 6.16 3.31 12.09
CA TYR A 238 5.89 4.30 11.03
C TYR A 238 4.80 5.25 11.48
N ALA A 239 4.97 6.54 11.22
CA ALA A 239 3.98 7.55 11.57
C ALA A 239 4.07 8.77 10.64
N LEU A 240 3.03 9.00 9.85
CA LEU A 240 2.93 10.11 8.91
C LEU A 240 2.27 11.34 9.53
N ASN A 241 2.75 12.52 9.16
CA ASN A 241 2.05 13.78 9.37
C ASN A 241 1.25 14.12 8.09
N SER A 242 -0.06 14.01 8.15
CA SER A 242 -0.98 14.30 7.03
C SER A 242 -1.55 15.70 7.05
N ASN A 243 -0.89 16.67 7.74
CA ASN A 243 -1.39 18.04 7.84
C ASN A 243 -1.39 18.78 6.49
N LYS A 244 -0.45 18.49 5.60
CA LYS A 244 -0.37 19.14 4.28
C LYS A 244 -1.60 18.84 3.45
N ILE A 245 -1.98 17.57 3.29
CA ILE A 245 -3.17 17.19 2.53
C ILE A 245 -4.44 17.76 3.19
N LYS A 246 -4.52 17.75 4.52
CA LYS A 246 -5.64 18.35 5.27
C LYS A 246 -5.77 19.85 4.98
N LYS A 247 -4.67 20.61 5.08
CA LYS A 247 -4.68 22.06 4.88
C LYS A 247 -4.93 22.45 3.41
N GLN A 248 -4.28 21.79 2.48
CA GLN A 248 -4.34 22.17 1.06
C GLN A 248 -5.55 21.61 0.32
N LEU A 249 -5.99 20.40 0.67
CA LEU A 249 -7.03 19.68 -0.08
C LEU A 249 -8.29 19.41 0.75
N ASN A 250 -8.37 19.90 1.98
CA ASN A 250 -9.47 19.65 2.92
C ASN A 250 -9.83 18.15 2.98
N TRP A 251 -8.81 17.29 3.17
CA TRP A 251 -8.99 15.86 3.29
C TRP A 251 -8.45 15.36 4.64
N LYS A 252 -9.17 14.44 5.23
CA LYS A 252 -8.76 13.61 6.38
C LYS A 252 -9.37 12.23 6.25
N ALA A 253 -8.73 11.21 6.82
CA ALA A 253 -9.33 9.89 6.93
C ALA A 253 -10.55 9.96 7.86
N GLU A 254 -11.69 9.49 7.39
CA GLU A 254 -12.98 9.56 8.12
C GLU A 254 -13.32 8.24 8.79
N THR A 255 -12.94 7.10 8.18
CA THR A 255 -13.25 5.78 8.70
C THR A 255 -12.38 5.45 9.91
N ASN A 256 -12.98 5.34 11.09
CA ASN A 256 -12.26 4.86 12.26
C ASN A 256 -11.93 3.36 12.16
N PHE A 257 -10.87 2.91 12.86
CA PHE A 257 -10.38 1.54 12.74
C PHE A 257 -11.42 0.47 13.16
N LYS A 258 -12.26 0.75 14.15
CA LYS A 258 -13.31 -0.19 14.62
C LYS A 258 -14.37 -0.42 13.54
N GLU A 259 -14.77 0.63 12.84
CA GLU A 259 -15.70 0.55 11.72
C GLU A 259 -15.07 -0.13 10.51
N GLY A 260 -13.89 0.35 10.08
CA GLY A 260 -13.18 -0.19 8.93
C GLY A 260 -12.87 -1.68 9.07
N ILE A 261 -12.46 -2.15 10.27
CA ILE A 261 -12.21 -3.58 10.50
C ILE A 261 -13.49 -4.42 10.43
N LYS A 262 -14.61 -3.89 10.90
CA LYS A 262 -15.93 -4.55 10.79
C LYS A 262 -16.37 -4.67 9.31
N LEU A 263 -16.23 -3.60 8.54
CA LEU A 263 -16.51 -3.60 7.10
C LEU A 263 -15.62 -4.61 6.36
N THR A 264 -14.32 -4.60 6.67
CA THR A 264 -13.34 -5.52 6.09
C THR A 264 -13.69 -6.97 6.40
N PHE A 265 -13.90 -7.32 7.68
CA PHE A 265 -14.25 -8.68 8.09
C PHE A 265 -15.54 -9.17 7.42
N ASN A 266 -16.59 -8.34 7.41
CA ASN A 266 -17.86 -8.69 6.77
C ASN A 266 -17.72 -8.93 5.28
N TRP A 267 -16.85 -8.19 4.60
CA TRP A 267 -16.58 -8.41 3.19
C TRP A 267 -15.95 -9.79 2.95
N TYR A 268 -14.87 -10.15 3.69
CA TYR A 268 -14.22 -11.46 3.54
C TYR A 268 -15.16 -12.61 3.90
N LYS A 269 -15.96 -12.45 4.97
CA LYS A 269 -16.98 -13.44 5.36
C LYS A 269 -18.00 -13.70 4.24
N LYS A 270 -18.44 -12.65 3.56
CA LYS A 270 -19.40 -12.75 2.43
C LYS A 270 -18.76 -13.25 1.14
N ASN A 271 -17.44 -13.09 0.99
CA ASN A 271 -16.71 -13.37 -0.24
C ASN A 271 -15.62 -14.44 -0.04
N LEU A 272 -15.97 -15.57 0.58
CA LEU A 272 -15.03 -16.67 0.81
C LEU A 272 -14.39 -17.21 -0.48
N GLY A 273 -15.12 -17.12 -1.61
CA GLY A 273 -14.62 -17.46 -2.93
C GLY A 273 -13.38 -16.65 -3.36
N TYR A 274 -13.18 -15.45 -2.80
CA TYR A 274 -12.00 -14.64 -3.08
C TYR A 274 -10.70 -15.36 -2.69
N TYR A 275 -10.68 -16.04 -1.53
CA TYR A 275 -9.51 -16.82 -1.12
C TYR A 275 -9.21 -18.02 -2.04
N LYS A 276 -10.24 -18.56 -2.72
CA LYS A 276 -10.06 -19.66 -3.67
C LYS A 276 -9.36 -19.24 -4.97
N THR A 277 -9.39 -17.94 -5.30
CA THR A 277 -8.70 -17.37 -6.47
C THR A 277 -7.20 -17.13 -6.24
N ILE A 278 -6.71 -17.34 -5.01
CA ILE A 278 -5.34 -17.05 -4.60
C ILE A 278 -4.64 -18.37 -4.29
N HIS A 279 -3.40 -18.51 -4.76
CA HIS A 279 -2.64 -19.73 -4.52
C HIS A 279 -2.43 -19.94 -3.01
N LYS A 280 -2.66 -21.16 -2.50
CA LYS A 280 -2.58 -21.47 -1.06
C LYS A 280 -1.22 -21.10 -0.44
N ASN A 281 -0.12 -21.31 -1.18
CA ASN A 281 1.21 -20.97 -0.71
C ASN A 281 1.37 -19.47 -0.45
N ASP A 282 0.72 -18.60 -1.21
CA ASP A 282 0.76 -17.12 -0.99
C ASP A 282 0.05 -16.73 0.31
N ILE A 283 -0.92 -17.54 0.75
CA ILE A 283 -1.63 -17.30 2.00
C ILE A 283 -0.91 -17.91 3.19
N LEU A 284 -0.37 -19.13 3.05
CA LEU A 284 0.10 -19.95 4.17
C LEU A 284 1.60 -19.84 4.41
N LYS A 285 2.38 -19.72 3.33
CA LYS A 285 3.85 -19.71 3.44
C LYS A 285 4.32 -18.48 4.20
N ARG A 286 5.20 -18.69 5.16
CA ARG A 286 5.94 -17.63 5.83
C ARG A 286 7.19 -17.33 5.02
N LEU A 287 7.45 -16.06 4.74
CA LEU A 287 8.57 -15.54 3.97
C LEU A 287 9.49 -14.70 4.87
N GLY A 288 10.65 -14.29 4.35
CA GLY A 288 11.57 -13.40 5.08
C GLY A 288 12.39 -14.10 6.17
N ASN A 289 12.63 -15.41 6.04
CA ASN A 289 13.37 -16.20 7.02
C ASN A 289 14.69 -16.77 6.49
N LYS A 290 15.16 -16.29 5.35
CA LYS A 290 16.46 -16.70 4.81
C LYS A 290 17.61 -16.05 5.55
#